data_a6bcba853989055a56625f06b25d3a57
#
_entry.id   a6bcba853989055a56625f06b25d3a57
#
_cell.length_a   1.000
_cell.length_b   1.000
_cell.length_c   1.000
_cell.angle_alpha   90.00
_cell.angle_beta   90.00
_cell.angle_gamma   90.00
#
_symmetry.space_group_name_H-M   'P 1'
#
loop_
_entity.id
_entity.type
_entity.pdbx_description
1 polymer ?
#
loop_
_entity_poly.entity_id
_entity_poly.type
_entity_poly.pdbx_seq_one_letter_code
_entity_poly.pdbx_strand_id
1 'polypeptide(L)'
;MRNTGKTRMSRIGAKLASMFALGVCLLAAPALSQVSSYGDKATGPANDRPPSILDHVGIEQRLNTSLPLNATFTDDKGQQVTLASLFGKRPAILALVYYQCPMLCSEELNGLTGALEMVKYTPGKDFDVIVVSIDPSEGPVLAAAKKRIYLKRYGRPETADGWHFLTGTQANIDALTSAVGFKYIKIPGPDGKLTQFAHASSIQIVTPEGKMAQYYMGVEYSPKDMMLGLNEASSNRIGSPVDNIITYCYHYDPKTNTHSLMIARVVQLGGCLTVLLLGGFMTVMFRRDMHQAQAEAGNYSTHS
;
A
#
# COMPACT_ATOMS: atom_id res chain seq x y z
N MET A 1 -15.92 54.46 -46.00
CA MET A 1 -16.43 53.10 -45.97
C MET A 1 -15.32 52.12 -45.53
N ARG A 2 -14.92 52.08 -44.26
CA ARG A 2 -13.78 51.23 -43.81
C ARG A 2 -13.88 50.82 -42.35
N ASN A 3 -14.97 50.15 -41.96
CA ASN A 3 -15.03 49.63 -40.59
C ASN A 3 -15.83 48.34 -40.37
N THR A 4 -16.29 47.71 -41.46
CA THR A 4 -17.14 46.48 -41.37
C THR A 4 -16.33 45.18 -41.37
N GLY A 5 -15.04 45.19 -41.76
CA GLY A 5 -14.19 44.00 -41.77
C GLY A 5 -13.67 43.57 -40.39
N LYS A 6 -13.28 44.51 -39.55
CA LYS A 6 -12.67 44.25 -38.23
C LYS A 6 -13.65 43.60 -37.23
N THR A 7 -14.90 43.98 -37.24
CA THR A 7 -15.96 43.45 -36.38
C THR A 7 -16.40 42.04 -36.79
N ARG A 8 -16.30 41.70 -38.08
CA ARG A 8 -16.71 40.38 -38.59
C ARG A 8 -15.68 39.28 -38.26
N MET A 9 -14.39 39.60 -38.31
CA MET A 9 -13.31 38.64 -38.01
C MET A 9 -13.21 38.34 -36.49
N SER A 10 -13.43 39.34 -35.64
CA SER A 10 -13.49 39.16 -34.17
C SER A 10 -14.67 38.26 -33.73
N ARG A 11 -15.80 38.39 -34.42
CA ARG A 11 -17.00 37.55 -34.13
C ARG A 11 -16.83 36.12 -34.63
N ILE A 12 -16.06 35.87 -35.71
CA ILE A 12 -15.78 34.52 -36.19
C ILE A 12 -14.82 33.80 -35.26
N GLY A 13 -13.77 34.47 -34.75
CA GLY A 13 -12.85 33.90 -33.75
C GLY A 13 -13.52 33.54 -32.44
N ALA A 14 -14.42 34.41 -31.95
CA ALA A 14 -15.19 34.12 -30.76
C ALA A 14 -16.18 32.93 -30.91
N LYS A 15 -16.81 32.80 -32.08
CA LYS A 15 -17.70 31.68 -32.39
C LYS A 15 -16.94 30.37 -32.54
N LEU A 16 -15.75 30.37 -33.17
CA LEU A 16 -14.89 29.19 -33.28
C LEU A 16 -14.37 28.72 -31.91
N ALA A 17 -13.97 29.65 -31.03
CA ALA A 17 -13.54 29.33 -29.69
C ALA A 17 -14.70 28.74 -28.83
N SER A 18 -15.91 29.29 -28.98
CA SER A 18 -17.11 28.77 -28.31
C SER A 18 -17.53 27.41 -28.82
N MET A 19 -17.45 27.16 -30.14
CA MET A 19 -17.73 25.84 -30.75
C MET A 19 -16.69 24.80 -30.33
N PHE A 20 -15.41 25.16 -30.18
CA PHE A 20 -14.37 24.26 -29.72
C PHE A 20 -14.57 23.89 -28.25
N ALA A 21 -14.92 24.87 -27.39
CA ALA A 21 -15.23 24.60 -25.99
C ALA A 21 -16.47 23.71 -25.81
N LEU A 22 -17.51 23.93 -26.64
CA LEU A 22 -18.72 23.10 -26.65
C LEU A 22 -18.43 21.68 -27.17
N GLY A 23 -17.57 21.54 -28.19
CA GLY A 23 -17.14 20.25 -28.73
C GLY A 23 -16.33 19.42 -27.74
N VAL A 24 -15.45 20.03 -26.97
CA VAL A 24 -14.67 19.36 -25.91
C VAL A 24 -15.60 18.88 -24.77
N CYS A 25 -16.61 19.64 -24.38
CA CYS A 25 -17.58 19.22 -23.39
C CYS A 25 -18.48 18.06 -23.88
N LEU A 26 -18.85 18.03 -25.17
CA LEU A 26 -19.65 16.96 -25.74
C LEU A 26 -18.86 15.66 -25.97
N LEU A 27 -17.55 15.73 -26.19
CA LEU A 27 -16.66 14.57 -26.32
C LEU A 27 -16.27 13.98 -24.93
N ALA A 28 -16.35 14.76 -23.86
CA ALA A 28 -16.08 14.28 -22.51
C ALA A 28 -17.25 13.50 -21.90
N ALA A 29 -18.48 13.72 -22.37
CA ALA A 29 -19.67 13.04 -21.82
C ALA A 29 -19.70 11.52 -22.04
N PRO A 30 -19.32 10.95 -23.20
CA PRO A 30 -19.29 9.50 -23.36
C PRO A 30 -18.12 8.81 -22.65
N ALA A 31 -17.00 9.52 -22.37
CA ALA A 31 -15.90 8.97 -21.61
C ALA A 31 -16.26 8.75 -20.12
N LEU A 32 -17.17 9.53 -19.58
CA LEU A 32 -17.65 9.34 -18.20
C LEU A 32 -18.58 8.13 -18.06
N SER A 33 -19.28 7.75 -19.12
CA SER A 33 -20.16 6.55 -19.08
C SER A 33 -19.39 5.24 -19.28
N GLN A 34 -18.18 5.27 -19.84
CA GLN A 34 -17.37 4.06 -20.02
C GLN A 34 -16.54 3.69 -18.77
N VAL A 35 -16.24 4.66 -17.91
CA VAL A 35 -15.49 4.39 -16.65
C VAL A 35 -16.37 3.72 -15.61
N SER A 36 -17.69 3.94 -15.61
CA SER A 36 -18.61 3.26 -14.69
C SER A 36 -18.89 1.80 -15.08
N SER A 37 -18.68 1.42 -16.35
CA SER A 37 -18.96 0.07 -16.84
C SER A 37 -17.86 -0.96 -16.55
N TYR A 38 -16.66 -0.53 -16.14
CA TYR A 38 -15.55 -1.47 -15.86
C TYR A 38 -15.59 -2.06 -14.45
N GLY A 39 -16.43 -1.53 -13.55
CA GLY A 39 -16.61 -2.00 -12.17
C GLY A 39 -17.93 -2.74 -11.90
N ASP A 40 -18.93 -2.64 -12.79
CA ASP A 40 -20.30 -3.10 -12.54
C ASP A 40 -20.67 -4.43 -13.24
N LYS A 41 -19.70 -5.28 -13.55
CA LYS A 41 -20.05 -6.67 -13.88
C LYS A 41 -20.43 -7.39 -12.59
N ALA A 42 -21.74 -7.44 -12.33
CA ALA A 42 -22.34 -8.40 -11.42
C ALA A 42 -21.95 -9.82 -11.88
N THR A 43 -20.89 -10.36 -11.32
CA THR A 43 -20.49 -11.76 -11.52
C THR A 43 -21.25 -12.60 -10.50
N GLY A 44 -22.46 -13.03 -10.89
CA GLY A 44 -23.25 -13.98 -10.11
C GLY A 44 -24.41 -13.34 -9.35
N PRO A 45 -25.33 -14.18 -8.79
CA PRO A 45 -26.44 -13.70 -7.98
C PRO A 45 -25.89 -12.92 -6.80
N ALA A 46 -26.43 -11.71 -6.61
CA ALA A 46 -25.97 -10.71 -5.67
C ALA A 46 -25.72 -11.26 -4.27
N ASN A 47 -24.46 -11.52 -3.98
CA ASN A 47 -23.93 -11.47 -2.63
C ASN A 47 -23.19 -10.13 -2.49
N ASP A 48 -23.95 -9.04 -2.57
CA ASP A 48 -23.43 -7.66 -2.49
C ASP A 48 -22.91 -7.28 -1.11
N ARG A 49 -22.88 -8.23 -0.17
CA ARG A 49 -22.14 -8.11 1.08
C ARG A 49 -20.90 -8.99 1.01
N PRO A 50 -19.69 -8.42 1.21
CA PRO A 50 -18.54 -9.24 1.57
C PRO A 50 -18.99 -10.17 2.70
N PRO A 51 -18.54 -11.45 2.73
CA PRO A 51 -18.85 -12.33 3.83
C PRO A 51 -18.61 -11.57 5.14
N SER A 52 -19.54 -11.63 6.10
CA SER A 52 -19.44 -10.95 7.41
C SER A 52 -18.12 -11.22 8.13
N ILE A 53 -17.44 -12.30 7.75
CA ILE A 53 -16.11 -12.68 8.16
C ILE A 53 -15.05 -11.60 7.85
N LEU A 54 -15.16 -10.90 6.72
CA LEU A 54 -14.20 -9.87 6.31
C LEU A 54 -14.32 -8.59 7.13
N ASP A 55 -15.43 -8.37 7.82
CA ASP A 55 -15.60 -7.22 8.75
C ASP A 55 -14.69 -7.35 9.99
N HIS A 56 -14.25 -8.58 10.30
CA HIS A 56 -13.46 -8.93 11.48
C HIS A 56 -12.03 -9.33 11.17
N VAL A 57 -11.62 -9.26 9.90
CA VAL A 57 -10.29 -9.64 9.42
C VAL A 57 -9.66 -8.46 8.71
N GLY A 58 -8.39 -8.19 9.01
CA GLY A 58 -7.68 -7.09 8.34
C GLY A 58 -6.52 -6.56 9.16
N ILE A 59 -5.87 -5.53 8.62
CA ILE A 59 -4.75 -4.86 9.27
C ILE A 59 -5.03 -3.37 9.31
N GLU A 60 -5.10 -2.84 10.51
CA GLU A 60 -5.16 -1.42 10.80
C GLU A 60 -3.75 -0.91 11.08
N GLN A 61 -3.18 -0.13 10.18
CA GLN A 61 -1.82 0.37 10.37
C GLN A 61 -1.75 1.30 11.58
N ARG A 62 -0.93 0.92 12.55
CA ARG A 62 -0.71 1.65 13.80
C ARG A 62 0.73 2.12 13.90
N LEU A 63 1.14 2.96 12.98
CA LEU A 63 2.49 3.53 12.97
C LEU A 63 2.79 4.27 14.29
N ASN A 64 4.05 4.19 14.73
CA ASN A 64 4.55 4.76 15.98
C ASN A 64 3.93 4.17 17.27
N THR A 65 3.07 3.16 17.19
CA THR A 65 2.58 2.46 18.36
C THR A 65 3.68 1.56 18.91
N SER A 66 3.87 1.57 20.22
CA SER A 66 4.80 0.68 20.92
C SER A 66 4.19 -0.71 21.07
N LEU A 67 5.00 -1.74 20.79
CA LEU A 67 4.63 -3.12 21.09
C LEU A 67 4.57 -3.34 22.61
N PRO A 68 3.82 -4.36 23.08
CA PRO A 68 3.77 -4.74 24.49
C PRO A 68 5.06 -5.44 24.90
N LEU A 69 6.13 -4.66 25.12
CA LEU A 69 7.49 -5.18 25.36
C LEU A 69 7.60 -6.07 26.60
N ASN A 70 6.67 -5.93 27.55
CA ASN A 70 6.57 -6.79 28.75
C ASN A 70 5.83 -8.11 28.50
N ALA A 71 5.22 -8.29 27.33
CA ALA A 71 4.56 -9.56 26.99
C ALA A 71 5.59 -10.69 26.89
N THR A 72 5.22 -11.86 27.41
CA THR A 72 6.09 -13.04 27.48
C THR A 72 5.65 -14.10 26.48
N PHE A 73 6.59 -14.63 25.74
CA PHE A 73 6.39 -15.71 24.77
C PHE A 73 7.33 -16.87 25.08
N THR A 74 7.08 -18.02 24.45
CA THR A 74 7.98 -19.17 24.50
C THR A 74 8.71 -19.29 23.18
N ASP A 75 10.03 -19.33 23.20
CA ASP A 75 10.87 -19.47 22.01
C ASP A 75 10.91 -20.92 21.46
N ASP A 76 11.62 -21.09 20.35
CA ASP A 76 11.82 -22.38 19.68
C ASP A 76 12.67 -23.38 20.52
N LYS A 77 13.29 -22.95 21.61
CA LYS A 77 14.03 -23.79 22.56
C LYS A 77 13.19 -24.12 23.82
N GLY A 78 11.96 -23.61 23.90
CA GLY A 78 11.08 -23.79 25.06
C GLY A 78 11.36 -22.83 26.22
N GLN A 79 12.18 -21.78 25.98
CA GLN A 79 12.51 -20.79 27.00
C GLN A 79 11.50 -19.64 26.98
N GLN A 80 11.19 -19.13 28.16
CA GLN A 80 10.36 -17.93 28.30
C GLN A 80 11.19 -16.70 27.97
N VAL A 81 10.73 -15.90 27.02
CA VAL A 81 11.37 -14.66 26.58
C VAL A 81 10.35 -13.51 26.63
N THR A 82 10.77 -12.35 27.09
CA THR A 82 9.98 -11.13 26.95
C THR A 82 10.26 -10.49 25.59
N LEU A 83 9.26 -9.83 25.00
CA LEU A 83 9.51 -9.10 23.75
C LEU A 83 10.64 -8.07 23.90
N ALA A 84 10.75 -7.42 25.07
CA ALA A 84 11.84 -6.49 25.36
C ALA A 84 13.22 -7.08 25.10
N SER A 85 13.44 -8.37 25.38
CA SER A 85 14.74 -9.03 25.20
C SER A 85 15.16 -9.18 23.73
N LEU A 86 14.22 -9.06 22.79
CA LEU A 86 14.44 -9.18 21.36
C LEU A 86 14.66 -7.82 20.67
N PHE A 87 14.50 -6.73 21.40
CA PHE A 87 14.67 -5.37 20.89
C PHE A 87 15.86 -4.65 21.56
N GLY A 88 16.09 -3.40 21.17
CA GLY A 88 17.08 -2.52 21.77
C GLY A 88 18.39 -2.37 20.97
N LYS A 89 18.71 -3.31 20.08
CA LYS A 89 19.97 -3.27 19.32
C LYS A 89 19.77 -2.94 17.84
N ARG A 90 18.76 -3.50 17.24
CA ARG A 90 18.51 -3.43 15.80
C ARG A 90 17.01 -3.50 15.50
N PRO A 91 16.58 -3.08 14.30
CA PRO A 91 15.18 -3.23 13.88
C PRO A 91 14.83 -4.71 13.73
N ALA A 92 13.56 -5.00 13.74
CA ALA A 92 13.05 -6.35 13.50
C ALA A 92 11.97 -6.38 12.42
N ILE A 93 11.91 -7.48 11.71
CA ILE A 93 10.77 -7.85 10.87
C ILE A 93 9.88 -8.75 11.72
N LEU A 94 8.63 -8.33 11.94
CA LEU A 94 7.61 -9.08 12.67
C LEU A 94 6.65 -9.71 11.67
N ALA A 95 6.36 -11.00 11.83
CA ALA A 95 5.32 -11.73 11.09
C ALA A 95 4.38 -12.42 12.08
N LEU A 96 3.08 -12.25 11.89
CA LEU A 96 2.03 -12.85 12.70
C LEU A 96 1.32 -13.94 11.88
N VAL A 97 1.58 -15.20 12.19
CA VAL A 97 1.12 -16.36 11.45
C VAL A 97 0.64 -17.44 12.41
N TYR A 98 0.07 -18.54 11.92
CA TYR A 98 0.01 -19.79 12.70
C TYR A 98 0.73 -20.90 11.96
N TYR A 99 1.47 -21.72 12.71
CA TYR A 99 2.44 -22.63 12.12
C TYR A 99 1.81 -23.82 11.41
N GLN A 100 0.62 -24.26 11.80
CA GLN A 100 -0.12 -25.35 11.17
C GLN A 100 -1.01 -24.91 10.00
N CYS A 101 -0.89 -23.66 9.57
CA CYS A 101 -1.66 -23.15 8.43
C CYS A 101 -1.42 -23.98 7.16
N PRO A 102 -2.47 -24.49 6.53
CA PRO A 102 -2.34 -25.30 5.32
C PRO A 102 -2.06 -24.48 4.05
N MET A 103 -2.20 -23.17 4.06
CA MET A 103 -2.13 -22.33 2.85
C MET A 103 -1.36 -21.01 3.01
N LEU A 104 -2.01 -19.92 3.36
CA LEU A 104 -1.49 -18.55 3.21
C LEU A 104 -0.30 -18.19 4.10
N CYS A 105 -0.24 -18.69 5.32
CA CYS A 105 0.90 -18.37 6.22
C CYS A 105 2.22 -18.98 5.70
N SER A 106 2.14 -20.10 5.01
CA SER A 106 3.31 -20.68 4.34
C SER A 106 3.77 -19.79 3.18
N GLU A 107 2.83 -19.21 2.42
CA GLU A 107 3.16 -18.29 1.33
C GLU A 107 3.73 -16.97 1.84
N GLU A 108 3.21 -16.42 2.94
CA GLU A 108 3.75 -15.23 3.60
C GLU A 108 5.21 -15.41 4.03
N LEU A 109 5.51 -16.49 4.74
CA LEU A 109 6.88 -16.78 5.17
C LEU A 109 7.79 -17.21 3.99
N ASN A 110 7.24 -17.84 2.94
CA ASN A 110 7.96 -18.13 1.71
C ASN A 110 8.37 -16.86 0.99
N GLY A 111 7.44 -15.91 0.84
CA GLY A 111 7.72 -14.62 0.23
C GLY A 111 8.71 -13.80 1.03
N LEU A 112 8.55 -13.77 2.37
CA LEU A 112 9.51 -13.11 3.26
C LEU A 112 10.91 -13.70 3.08
N THR A 113 11.04 -15.03 3.14
CA THR A 113 12.34 -15.70 3.01
C THR A 113 12.97 -15.42 1.65
N GLY A 114 12.21 -15.54 0.55
CA GLY A 114 12.70 -15.25 -0.80
C GLY A 114 13.13 -13.80 -0.99
N ALA A 115 12.42 -12.83 -0.40
CA ALA A 115 12.83 -11.44 -0.42
C ALA A 115 14.13 -11.23 0.36
N LEU A 116 14.27 -11.88 1.54
CA LEU A 116 15.46 -11.77 2.38
C LEU A 116 16.72 -12.38 1.73
N GLU A 117 16.59 -13.38 0.85
CA GLU A 117 17.72 -13.91 0.08
C GLU A 117 18.38 -12.83 -0.80
N MET A 118 17.61 -11.85 -1.26
CA MET A 118 18.08 -10.75 -2.11
C MET A 118 18.47 -9.49 -1.31
N VAL A 119 18.19 -9.44 -0.02
CA VAL A 119 18.54 -8.34 0.86
C VAL A 119 20.01 -8.47 1.29
N LYS A 120 20.77 -7.37 1.20
CA LYS A 120 22.20 -7.33 1.58
C LYS A 120 22.44 -7.42 3.09
N TYR A 121 21.44 -7.12 3.90
CA TYR A 121 21.49 -7.16 5.36
C TYR A 121 21.39 -8.60 5.87
N THR A 122 21.95 -8.85 7.03
CA THR A 122 22.08 -10.19 7.62
C THR A 122 21.24 -10.28 8.90
N PRO A 123 20.29 -11.23 9.00
CA PRO A 123 19.60 -11.52 10.25
C PRO A 123 20.58 -11.84 11.38
N GLY A 124 20.32 -11.34 12.57
CA GLY A 124 21.18 -11.49 13.73
C GLY A 124 22.31 -10.47 13.82
N LYS A 125 22.65 -9.77 12.71
CA LYS A 125 23.65 -8.72 12.66
C LYS A 125 23.03 -7.34 12.43
N ASP A 126 22.24 -7.20 11.37
CA ASP A 126 21.70 -5.91 10.93
C ASP A 126 20.22 -5.75 11.34
N PHE A 127 19.49 -6.83 11.45
CA PHE A 127 18.09 -6.91 11.89
C PHE A 127 17.77 -8.27 12.46
N ASP A 128 16.59 -8.41 13.07
CA ASP A 128 16.04 -9.70 13.52
C ASP A 128 14.75 -10.03 12.78
N VAL A 129 14.43 -11.33 12.66
CA VAL A 129 13.17 -11.84 12.16
C VAL A 129 12.42 -12.48 13.33
N ILE A 130 11.27 -11.92 13.66
CA ILE A 130 10.42 -12.39 14.76
C ILE A 130 9.12 -12.92 14.16
N VAL A 131 8.90 -14.21 14.26
CA VAL A 131 7.70 -14.89 13.80
C VAL A 131 6.91 -15.37 15.01
N VAL A 132 5.69 -14.88 15.17
CA VAL A 132 4.84 -15.19 16.34
C VAL A 132 3.61 -15.97 15.88
N SER A 133 3.36 -17.11 16.52
CA SER A 133 2.10 -17.82 16.29
C SER A 133 0.94 -17.09 16.96
N ILE A 134 -0.15 -16.93 16.20
CA ILE A 134 -1.44 -16.42 16.72
C ILE A 134 -2.33 -17.53 17.30
N ASP A 135 -1.91 -18.79 17.20
CA ASP A 135 -2.62 -19.93 17.78
C ASP A 135 -2.02 -20.29 19.16
N PRO A 136 -2.74 -20.07 20.26
CA PRO A 136 -2.24 -20.40 21.60
C PRO A 136 -2.11 -21.90 21.86
N SER A 137 -2.63 -22.76 20.96
CA SER A 137 -2.49 -24.22 21.07
C SER A 137 -1.16 -24.73 20.52
N GLU A 138 -0.44 -23.90 19.75
CA GLU A 138 0.86 -24.23 19.18
C GLU A 138 1.99 -24.08 20.22
N GLY A 139 2.97 -24.96 20.14
CA GLY A 139 4.06 -25.01 21.13
C GLY A 139 5.46 -24.93 20.52
N PRO A 140 6.50 -24.91 21.37
CA PRO A 140 7.88 -24.68 20.96
C PRO A 140 8.44 -25.76 20.02
N VAL A 141 7.95 -26.99 20.10
CA VAL A 141 8.36 -28.09 19.20
C VAL A 141 8.01 -27.74 17.75
N LEU A 142 6.81 -27.20 17.54
CA LEU A 142 6.34 -26.77 16.21
C LEU A 142 7.08 -25.50 15.75
N ALA A 143 7.32 -24.56 16.64
CA ALA A 143 8.12 -23.36 16.38
C ALA A 143 9.54 -23.76 15.91
N ALA A 144 10.20 -24.69 16.59
CA ALA A 144 11.51 -25.21 16.22
C ALA A 144 11.49 -25.92 14.84
N ALA A 145 10.44 -26.69 14.57
CA ALA A 145 10.29 -27.34 13.27
C ALA A 145 10.16 -26.33 12.13
N LYS A 146 9.32 -25.29 12.31
CA LYS A 146 9.16 -24.20 11.33
C LYS A 146 10.45 -23.42 11.15
N LYS A 147 11.13 -23.04 12.22
CA LYS A 147 12.43 -22.35 12.15
C LYS A 147 13.44 -23.14 11.28
N ARG A 148 13.56 -24.45 11.50
CA ARG A 148 14.46 -25.28 10.70
C ARG A 148 14.11 -25.26 9.20
N ILE A 149 12.82 -25.30 8.85
CA ILE A 149 12.35 -25.27 7.47
C ILE A 149 12.76 -23.95 6.82
N TYR A 150 12.50 -22.81 7.47
CA TYR A 150 12.78 -21.51 6.88
C TYR A 150 14.25 -21.13 6.88
N LEU A 151 15.04 -21.56 7.88
CA LEU A 151 16.49 -21.44 7.84
C LEU A 151 17.13 -22.26 6.72
N LYS A 152 16.63 -23.49 6.49
CA LYS A 152 17.08 -24.31 5.36
C LYS A 152 16.72 -23.66 4.02
N ARG A 153 15.52 -23.09 3.89
CA ARG A 153 15.09 -22.37 2.69
C ARG A 153 15.94 -21.13 2.46
N TYR A 154 16.18 -20.35 3.50
CA TYR A 154 17.02 -19.14 3.44
C TYR A 154 18.48 -19.43 3.05
N GLY A 155 18.95 -20.65 3.27
CA GLY A 155 20.27 -21.10 2.82
C GLY A 155 21.46 -20.55 3.59
N ARG A 156 21.24 -19.80 4.69
CA ARG A 156 22.29 -19.16 5.52
C ARG A 156 22.14 -19.58 6.99
N PRO A 157 22.50 -20.84 7.34
CA PRO A 157 22.26 -21.39 8.69
C PRO A 157 22.98 -20.64 9.81
N GLU A 158 24.08 -19.95 9.51
CA GLU A 158 24.81 -19.12 10.45
C GLU A 158 24.01 -17.93 10.98
N THR A 159 22.90 -17.59 10.34
CA THR A 159 22.02 -16.50 10.76
C THR A 159 20.93 -16.94 11.74
N ALA A 160 20.96 -18.19 12.21
CA ALA A 160 19.91 -18.79 13.04
C ALA A 160 19.57 -17.99 14.32
N ASP A 161 20.55 -17.30 14.88
CA ASP A 161 20.37 -16.47 16.08
C ASP A 161 19.57 -15.18 15.81
N GLY A 162 19.44 -14.77 14.55
CA GLY A 162 18.62 -13.65 14.14
C GLY A 162 17.17 -14.03 13.79
N TRP A 163 16.79 -15.30 13.94
CA TRP A 163 15.44 -15.80 13.68
C TRP A 163 14.81 -16.30 14.97
N HIS A 164 13.70 -15.67 15.37
CA HIS A 164 12.95 -15.98 16.60
C HIS A 164 11.56 -16.48 16.24
N PHE A 165 11.28 -17.75 16.51
CA PHE A 165 9.96 -18.35 16.32
C PHE A 165 9.30 -18.52 17.69
N LEU A 166 8.20 -17.81 17.90
CA LEU A 166 7.58 -17.66 19.20
C LEU A 166 6.18 -18.25 19.23
N THR A 167 5.83 -18.79 20.38
CA THR A 167 4.46 -19.19 20.73
C THR A 167 4.05 -18.52 22.05
N GLY A 168 2.77 -18.32 22.29
CA GLY A 168 2.34 -17.58 23.48
C GLY A 168 0.94 -17.94 23.97
N THR A 169 0.60 -17.40 25.12
CA THR A 169 -0.77 -17.46 25.66
C THR A 169 -1.70 -16.54 24.85
N GLN A 170 -2.99 -16.86 24.85
CA GLN A 170 -3.98 -16.01 24.18
C GLN A 170 -3.87 -14.54 24.61
N ALA A 171 -3.70 -14.27 25.90
CA ALA A 171 -3.61 -12.91 26.43
C ALA A 171 -2.42 -12.12 25.85
N ASN A 172 -1.25 -12.76 25.72
CA ASN A 172 -0.05 -12.12 25.15
C ASN A 172 -0.16 -11.96 23.63
N ILE A 173 -0.80 -12.94 22.96
CA ILE A 173 -1.11 -12.85 21.52
C ILE A 173 -2.08 -11.69 21.28
N ASP A 174 -3.15 -11.57 22.05
CA ASP A 174 -4.13 -10.48 21.91
C ASP A 174 -3.51 -9.11 22.16
N ALA A 175 -2.63 -9.00 23.15
CA ALA A 175 -1.91 -7.76 23.44
C ALA A 175 -1.02 -7.36 22.23
N LEU A 176 -0.29 -8.32 21.63
CA LEU A 176 0.57 -8.08 20.50
C LEU A 176 -0.24 -7.74 19.24
N THR A 177 -1.23 -8.55 18.89
CA THR A 177 -2.06 -8.35 17.69
C THR A 177 -2.85 -7.03 17.77
N SER A 178 -3.33 -6.67 18.98
CA SER A 178 -3.96 -5.38 19.20
C SER A 178 -2.99 -4.20 18.96
N ALA A 179 -1.77 -4.27 19.47
CA ALA A 179 -0.76 -3.22 19.28
C ALA A 179 -0.38 -3.07 17.79
N VAL A 180 -0.26 -4.19 17.07
CA VAL A 180 0.01 -4.22 15.63
C VAL A 180 -1.20 -3.79 14.80
N GLY A 181 -2.42 -3.84 15.35
CA GLY A 181 -3.65 -3.62 14.59
C GLY A 181 -4.03 -4.81 13.69
N PHE A 182 -3.58 -6.02 14.05
CA PHE A 182 -3.81 -7.26 13.32
C PHE A 182 -5.11 -7.90 13.81
N LYS A 183 -6.13 -7.94 12.92
CA LYS A 183 -7.45 -8.52 13.20
C LYS A 183 -7.58 -9.89 12.56
N TYR A 184 -7.95 -10.88 13.35
CA TYR A 184 -8.15 -12.25 12.91
C TYR A 184 -9.30 -12.91 13.65
N ILE A 185 -9.89 -13.97 13.09
CA ILE A 185 -10.94 -14.75 13.72
C ILE A 185 -10.69 -16.25 13.53
N LYS A 186 -11.19 -17.03 14.47
CA LYS A 186 -11.24 -18.49 14.32
C LYS A 186 -12.35 -18.89 13.35
N ILE A 187 -12.05 -19.81 12.46
CA ILE A 187 -12.99 -20.36 11.48
C ILE A 187 -13.00 -21.88 11.55
N PRO A 188 -14.09 -22.54 11.10
CA PRO A 188 -14.14 -23.98 11.03
C PRO A 188 -13.11 -24.54 10.08
N GLY A 189 -12.40 -25.57 10.52
CA GLY A 189 -11.57 -26.42 9.67
C GLY A 189 -12.42 -27.44 8.87
N PRO A 190 -11.78 -28.32 8.10
CA PRO A 190 -12.47 -29.35 7.32
C PRO A 190 -13.33 -30.31 8.16
N ASP A 191 -13.01 -30.46 9.41
CA ASP A 191 -13.73 -31.27 10.41
C ASP A 191 -14.88 -30.52 11.13
N GLY A 192 -15.14 -29.27 10.73
CA GLY A 192 -16.14 -28.39 11.33
C GLY A 192 -15.74 -27.79 12.68
N LYS A 193 -14.59 -28.11 13.25
CA LYS A 193 -14.09 -27.50 14.48
C LYS A 193 -13.41 -26.17 14.20
N LEU A 194 -13.45 -25.24 15.15
CA LEU A 194 -12.78 -23.93 15.07
C LEU A 194 -11.26 -24.10 15.26
N THR A 195 -10.58 -24.65 14.27
CA THR A 195 -9.15 -24.97 14.30
C THR A 195 -8.32 -24.17 13.30
N GLN A 196 -8.97 -23.36 12.45
CA GLN A 196 -8.29 -22.50 11.50
C GLN A 196 -8.50 -21.03 11.85
N PHE A 197 -7.70 -20.17 11.23
CA PHE A 197 -7.79 -18.73 11.40
C PHE A 197 -7.92 -18.04 10.05
N ALA A 198 -8.86 -17.12 9.94
CA ALA A 198 -8.89 -16.16 8.86
C ALA A 198 -8.15 -14.90 9.32
N HIS A 199 -7.13 -14.52 8.57
CA HIS A 199 -6.34 -13.32 8.80
C HIS A 199 -5.82 -12.75 7.49
N ALA A 200 -5.46 -11.47 7.47
CA ALA A 200 -4.76 -10.85 6.35
C ALA A 200 -3.26 -11.16 6.45
N SER A 201 -2.57 -11.26 5.31
CA SER A 201 -1.12 -11.47 5.27
C SER A 201 -0.39 -10.13 5.26
N SER A 202 0.58 -9.98 6.14
CA SER A 202 1.48 -8.83 6.18
C SER A 202 2.66 -9.07 7.09
N ILE A 203 3.78 -8.47 6.74
CA ILE A 203 4.92 -8.31 7.64
C ILE A 203 5.05 -6.85 8.08
N GLN A 204 5.61 -6.64 9.25
CA GLN A 204 5.82 -5.33 9.82
C GLN A 204 7.29 -5.11 10.11
N ILE A 205 7.78 -3.88 9.91
CA ILE A 205 9.09 -3.47 10.43
C ILE A 205 8.87 -2.73 11.74
N VAL A 206 9.67 -3.11 12.72
CA VAL A 206 9.66 -2.57 14.08
C VAL A 206 11.02 -1.95 14.37
N THR A 207 11.02 -0.77 14.97
CA THR A 207 12.26 -0.08 15.35
C THR A 207 13.00 -0.81 16.51
N PRO A 208 14.28 -0.50 16.75
CA PRO A 208 14.98 -0.99 17.94
C PRO A 208 14.28 -0.65 19.26
N GLU A 209 13.50 0.42 19.31
CA GLU A 209 12.71 0.81 20.48
C GLU A 209 11.39 0.03 20.62
N GLY A 210 11.11 -0.90 19.70
CA GLY A 210 9.85 -1.67 19.70
C GLY A 210 8.64 -0.89 19.20
N LYS A 211 8.83 0.12 18.34
CA LYS A 211 7.75 0.89 17.73
C LYS A 211 7.48 0.44 16.30
N MET A 212 6.21 0.41 15.93
CA MET A 212 5.78 0.06 14.57
C MET A 212 6.27 1.11 13.58
N ALA A 213 7.17 0.71 12.66
CA ALA A 213 7.77 1.62 11.68
C ALA A 213 7.08 1.53 10.32
N GLN A 214 6.78 0.32 9.83
CA GLN A 214 6.23 0.14 8.49
C GLN A 214 5.45 -1.17 8.38
N TYR A 215 4.52 -1.22 7.39
CA TYR A 215 3.72 -2.39 7.07
C TYR A 215 3.90 -2.74 5.60
N TYR A 216 4.10 -4.02 5.30
CA TYR A 216 4.09 -4.57 3.95
C TYR A 216 2.98 -5.60 3.84
N MET A 217 1.99 -5.31 3.00
CA MET A 217 0.80 -6.14 2.83
C MET A 217 1.02 -7.21 1.77
N GLY A 218 0.33 -8.33 1.93
CA GLY A 218 0.36 -9.45 0.99
C GLY A 218 1.43 -10.48 1.32
N VAL A 219 1.80 -11.27 0.32
CA VAL A 219 2.72 -12.41 0.44
C VAL A 219 3.98 -12.27 -0.40
N GLU A 220 4.07 -11.22 -1.21
CA GLU A 220 5.24 -10.90 -2.03
C GLU A 220 5.83 -9.56 -1.56
N TYR A 221 7.12 -9.54 -1.29
CA TYR A 221 7.79 -8.38 -0.71
C TYR A 221 8.93 -7.92 -1.61
N SER A 222 9.00 -6.61 -1.87
CA SER A 222 10.10 -5.99 -2.61
C SER A 222 11.36 -5.95 -1.74
N PRO A 223 12.46 -6.60 -2.14
CA PRO A 223 13.72 -6.54 -1.39
C PRO A 223 14.25 -5.13 -1.20
N LYS A 224 14.05 -4.25 -2.20
CA LYS A 224 14.47 -2.85 -2.15
C LYS A 224 13.71 -2.07 -1.08
N ASP A 225 12.38 -2.26 -1.02
CA ASP A 225 11.54 -1.55 -0.06
C ASP A 225 11.80 -2.05 1.36
N MET A 226 12.01 -3.37 1.52
CA MET A 226 12.42 -3.94 2.81
C MET A 226 13.77 -3.39 3.29
N MET A 227 14.76 -3.27 2.39
CA MET A 227 16.05 -2.66 2.72
C MET A 227 15.90 -1.20 3.17
N LEU A 228 15.06 -0.43 2.47
CA LEU A 228 14.78 0.97 2.81
C LEU A 228 14.11 1.06 4.18
N GLY A 229 13.04 0.29 4.40
CA GLY A 229 12.32 0.29 5.67
C GLY A 229 13.19 -0.15 6.86
N LEU A 230 14.03 -1.18 6.69
CA LEU A 230 14.99 -1.60 7.72
C LEU A 230 16.02 -0.51 8.03
N ASN A 231 16.53 0.19 7.00
CA ASN A 231 17.47 1.28 7.19
C ASN A 231 16.84 2.47 7.93
N GLU A 232 15.60 2.82 7.58
CA GLU A 232 14.86 3.89 8.25
C GLU A 232 14.55 3.52 9.70
N ALA A 233 14.05 2.31 9.95
CA ALA A 233 13.75 1.82 11.28
C ALA A 233 14.99 1.69 12.16
N SER A 234 16.17 1.34 11.61
CA SER A 234 17.42 1.27 12.35
C SER A 234 17.82 2.62 12.99
N SER A 235 17.37 3.71 12.40
CA SER A 235 17.53 5.07 12.90
C SER A 235 16.31 5.59 13.68
N ASN A 236 15.41 4.70 14.10
CA ASN A 236 14.12 5.00 14.74
C ASN A 236 13.21 5.93 13.92
N ARG A 237 13.38 5.96 12.60
CA ARG A 237 12.49 6.70 11.70
C ARG A 237 11.26 5.84 11.41
N ILE A 238 10.10 6.48 11.41
CA ILE A 238 8.80 5.84 11.29
C ILE A 238 8.10 6.37 10.06
N GLY A 239 7.77 5.46 9.14
CA GLY A 239 7.12 5.78 7.87
C GLY A 239 7.98 6.63 6.94
N SER A 240 7.79 6.49 5.65
CA SER A 240 8.30 7.45 4.67
C SER A 240 7.27 8.58 4.50
N PRO A 241 7.67 9.86 4.35
CA PRO A 241 6.75 10.92 3.95
C PRO A 241 6.01 10.61 2.64
N VAL A 242 6.64 9.83 1.77
CA VAL A 242 6.06 9.36 0.50
C VAL A 242 5.00 8.29 0.74
N ASP A 243 5.22 7.37 1.70
CA ASP A 243 4.26 6.34 2.05
C ASP A 243 2.98 6.94 2.65
N ASN A 244 3.09 8.02 3.42
CA ASN A 244 1.92 8.74 3.94
C ASN A 244 1.06 9.34 2.82
N ILE A 245 1.68 9.85 1.75
CA ILE A 245 0.96 10.37 0.58
C ILE A 245 0.36 9.23 -0.23
N ILE A 246 1.12 8.16 -0.47
CA ILE A 246 0.65 6.99 -1.23
C ILE A 246 -0.44 6.25 -0.45
N THR A 247 -0.31 6.07 0.86
CA THR A 247 -1.32 5.42 1.71
C THR A 247 -2.60 6.25 1.77
N TYR A 248 -2.51 7.59 1.79
CA TYR A 248 -3.67 8.47 1.70
C TYR A 248 -4.39 8.34 0.35
N CYS A 249 -3.63 8.17 -0.75
CA CYS A 249 -4.19 7.94 -2.09
C CYS A 249 -4.67 6.49 -2.30
N TYR A 250 -4.13 5.53 -1.56
CA TYR A 250 -4.40 4.08 -1.69
C TYR A 250 -5.24 3.52 -0.53
N HIS A 251 -6.12 4.33 0.02
CA HIS A 251 -7.04 3.82 1.05
C HIS A 251 -7.97 2.77 0.41
N TYR A 252 -7.66 1.50 0.68
CA TYR A 252 -8.55 0.39 0.37
C TYR A 252 -9.74 0.46 1.33
N ASP A 253 -10.92 0.76 0.80
CA ASP A 253 -12.16 0.61 1.56
C ASP A 253 -12.68 -0.82 1.37
N PRO A 254 -12.53 -1.70 2.37
CA PRO A 254 -12.97 -3.08 2.26
C PRO A 254 -14.50 -3.22 2.14
N LYS A 255 -15.26 -2.16 2.46
CA LYS A 255 -16.72 -2.18 2.38
C LYS A 255 -17.27 -2.00 0.96
N THR A 256 -16.49 -1.34 0.10
CA THR A 256 -16.95 -1.01 -1.26
C THR A 256 -16.20 -1.77 -2.35
N ASN A 257 -15.14 -2.52 -1.99
CA ASN A 257 -14.24 -3.22 -2.94
C ASN A 257 -13.79 -2.32 -4.10
N THR A 258 -13.69 -1.02 -3.86
CA THR A 258 -13.34 -0.03 -4.89
C THR A 258 -12.10 0.76 -4.50
N HIS A 259 -11.04 0.56 -5.27
CA HIS A 259 -9.85 1.44 -5.28
C HIS A 259 -10.12 2.77 -6.04
N SER A 260 -11.34 3.00 -6.51
CA SER A 260 -11.49 3.77 -7.74
C SER A 260 -11.95 5.22 -7.58
N LEU A 261 -12.68 5.60 -6.55
CA LEU A 261 -13.31 6.93 -6.55
C LEU A 261 -12.32 8.08 -6.32
N MET A 262 -11.30 7.89 -5.49
CA MET A 262 -10.34 8.96 -5.21
C MET A 262 -9.29 9.09 -6.32
N ILE A 263 -8.78 7.96 -6.85
CA ILE A 263 -7.84 7.95 -7.97
C ILE A 263 -8.49 8.54 -9.23
N ALA A 264 -9.73 8.14 -9.53
CA ALA A 264 -10.47 8.68 -10.66
C ALA A 264 -10.66 10.20 -10.55
N ARG A 265 -10.99 10.73 -9.37
CA ARG A 265 -11.12 12.18 -9.13
C ARG A 265 -9.80 12.92 -9.28
N VAL A 266 -8.69 12.38 -8.76
CA VAL A 266 -7.36 13.00 -8.88
C VAL A 266 -6.90 13.02 -10.33
N VAL A 267 -7.08 11.92 -11.07
CA VAL A 267 -6.77 11.86 -12.51
C VAL A 267 -7.66 12.81 -13.30
N GLN A 268 -8.95 12.88 -12.98
CA GLN A 268 -9.89 13.79 -13.63
C GLN A 268 -9.53 15.26 -13.37
N LEU A 269 -9.20 15.64 -12.14
CA LEU A 269 -8.77 17.01 -11.79
C LEU A 269 -7.44 17.34 -12.47
N GLY A 270 -6.47 16.42 -12.48
CA GLY A 270 -5.19 16.59 -13.17
C GLY A 270 -5.37 16.74 -14.68
N GLY A 271 -6.24 15.92 -15.27
CA GLY A 271 -6.59 16.02 -16.70
C GLY A 271 -7.26 17.35 -17.05
N CYS A 272 -8.24 17.79 -16.27
CA CYS A 272 -8.88 19.10 -16.46
C CYS A 272 -7.88 20.26 -16.35
N LEU A 273 -7.00 20.22 -15.35
CA LEU A 273 -5.96 21.25 -15.17
C LEU A 273 -5.02 21.31 -16.38
N THR A 274 -4.58 20.14 -16.87
CA THR A 274 -3.69 20.06 -18.05
C THR A 274 -4.35 20.64 -19.30
N VAL A 275 -5.63 20.30 -19.55
CA VAL A 275 -6.39 20.86 -20.67
C VAL A 275 -6.56 22.39 -20.56
N LEU A 276 -6.84 22.91 -19.36
CA LEU A 276 -6.95 24.34 -19.11
C LEU A 276 -5.62 25.07 -19.34
N LEU A 277 -4.50 24.51 -18.86
CA LEU A 277 -3.17 25.10 -19.06
C LEU A 277 -2.77 25.10 -20.53
N LEU A 278 -2.95 23.99 -21.25
CA LEU A 278 -2.65 23.89 -22.68
C LEU A 278 -3.55 24.79 -23.52
N GLY A 279 -4.85 24.82 -23.22
CA GLY A 279 -5.81 25.68 -23.90
C GLY A 279 -5.50 27.18 -23.65
N GLY A 280 -5.17 27.53 -22.43
CA GLY A 280 -4.73 28.90 -22.07
C GLY A 280 -3.43 29.29 -22.81
N PHE A 281 -2.44 28.40 -22.79
CA PHE A 281 -1.18 28.61 -23.51
C PHE A 281 -1.39 28.80 -25.01
N MET A 282 -2.15 27.92 -25.65
CA MET A 282 -2.48 28.02 -27.08
C MET A 282 -3.22 29.34 -27.40
N THR A 283 -4.15 29.73 -26.54
CA THR A 283 -4.91 30.98 -26.74
C THR A 283 -3.99 32.23 -26.66
N VAL A 284 -3.05 32.23 -25.70
CA VAL A 284 -2.06 33.32 -25.57
C VAL A 284 -1.13 33.36 -26.78
N MET A 285 -0.60 32.20 -27.21
CA MET A 285 0.26 32.11 -28.42
C MET A 285 -0.48 32.60 -29.65
N PHE A 286 -1.70 32.11 -29.89
CA PHE A 286 -2.51 32.53 -31.03
C PHE A 286 -2.83 34.03 -31.02
N ARG A 287 -3.11 34.62 -29.85
CA ARG A 287 -3.27 36.07 -29.74
C ARG A 287 -2.00 36.84 -30.04
N ARG A 288 -0.83 36.36 -29.61
CA ARG A 288 0.47 36.98 -29.93
C ARG A 288 0.75 36.95 -31.42
N ASP A 289 0.55 35.81 -32.07
CA ASP A 289 0.76 35.67 -33.52
C ASP A 289 -0.17 36.58 -34.32
N MET A 290 -1.43 36.70 -33.92
CA MET A 290 -2.37 37.61 -34.55
C MET A 290 -1.98 39.08 -34.38
N HIS A 291 -1.43 39.48 -33.23
CA HIS A 291 -0.95 40.84 -32.99
C HIS A 291 0.31 41.14 -33.81
N GLN A 292 1.23 40.19 -33.98
CA GLN A 292 2.42 40.32 -34.81
C GLN A 292 2.06 40.47 -36.29
N ALA A 293 1.17 39.59 -36.79
CA ALA A 293 0.70 39.69 -38.19
C ALA A 293 -0.02 41.02 -38.50
N GLN A 294 -0.73 41.60 -37.52
CA GLN A 294 -1.36 42.91 -37.69
C GLN A 294 -0.35 44.08 -37.66
N ALA A 295 0.73 43.96 -36.90
CA ALA A 295 1.80 44.97 -36.83
C ALA A 295 2.61 44.98 -38.17
N GLU A 296 2.90 43.80 -38.74
CA GLU A 296 3.56 43.68 -40.03
C GLU A 296 2.70 44.23 -41.18
N ALA A 297 1.40 43.91 -41.19
CA ALA A 297 0.49 44.46 -42.23
C ALA A 297 0.30 45.97 -42.14
N GLY A 298 0.40 46.55 -40.95
CA GLY A 298 0.38 48.03 -40.74
C GLY A 298 1.62 48.71 -41.26
N ASN A 299 2.78 48.11 -41.17
CA ASN A 299 4.07 48.64 -41.62
C ASN A 299 4.21 48.66 -43.14
N TYR A 300 3.57 47.71 -43.83
CA TYR A 300 3.58 47.63 -45.31
C TYR A 300 2.74 48.71 -45.97
N SER A 301 1.70 49.22 -45.25
CA SER A 301 0.79 50.26 -45.80
C SER A 301 1.32 51.67 -45.64
N THR A 302 2.41 51.91 -44.89
CA THR A 302 3.02 53.24 -44.69
C THR A 302 4.21 53.55 -45.60
N HIS A 303 4.66 52.57 -46.42
CA HIS A 303 5.76 52.70 -47.33
C HIS A 303 5.36 52.66 -48.81
N SER A 304 4.09 52.65 -49.14
CA SER A 304 3.52 52.82 -50.47
C SER A 304 2.79 54.15 -50.58
#